data_e4cccb2ffe428a312053ad764bb380a9
#
_entry.id   e4cccb2ffe428a312053ad764bb380a9
#
_cell.length_a   1.000
_cell.length_b   1.000
_cell.length_c   1.000
_cell.angle_alpha   90.00
_cell.angle_beta   90.00
_cell.angle_gamma   90.00
#
_symmetry.space_group_name_H-M   'P 1'
#
loop_
_entity.id
_entity.type
_entity.pdbx_description
1 polymer ?
#
loop_
_entity_poly.entity_id
_entity_poly.type
_entity_poly.pdbx_seq_one_letter_code
_entity_poly.pdbx_strand_id
1 'polypeptide(L)'
;MRSAEGLFRKIGRQRGKERERAVDKALAEMKDSGEIVSFYKTNYWADKLGGIDFVVIRIEGEKIPLQIKSSLTGALKHRKKFPDVPAIIIGVEDMESIKEKIRKMLS
;
A
#
# COMPACT_ATOMS: atom_id res chain seq x y z
N MET A 1 25.41 -24.23 3.30
CA MET A 1 25.55 -22.77 3.53
C MET A 1 24.55 -22.01 2.68
N ARG A 2 23.75 -21.16 3.30
CA ARG A 2 22.76 -20.37 2.53
C ARG A 2 23.47 -19.25 1.78
N SER A 3 23.08 -19.02 0.53
CA SER A 3 23.62 -17.92 -0.25
C SER A 3 23.16 -16.57 0.33
N ALA A 4 23.97 -15.54 0.16
CA ALA A 4 23.63 -14.17 0.56
C ALA A 4 22.31 -13.70 -0.11
N GLU A 5 22.06 -14.14 -1.34
CA GLU A 5 20.84 -13.83 -2.08
C GLU A 5 19.57 -14.32 -1.36
N GLY A 6 19.59 -15.51 -0.80
CA GLY A 6 18.45 -16.06 -0.07
C GLY A 6 18.12 -15.24 1.18
N LEU A 7 19.16 -14.76 1.87
CA LEU A 7 18.99 -13.91 3.04
C LEU A 7 18.38 -12.56 2.67
N PHE A 8 18.86 -11.91 1.62
CA PHE A 8 18.33 -10.62 1.16
C PHE A 8 16.89 -10.72 0.71
N ARG A 9 16.50 -11.79 0.01
CA ARG A 9 15.10 -12.02 -0.39
C ARG A 9 14.19 -12.14 0.82
N LYS A 10 14.63 -12.84 1.86
CA LYS A 10 13.85 -13.03 3.09
C LYS A 10 13.64 -11.69 3.81
N ILE A 11 14.68 -10.86 3.92
CA ILE A 11 14.62 -9.54 4.51
C ILE A 11 13.66 -8.65 3.72
N GLY A 12 13.73 -8.66 2.38
CA GLY A 12 12.86 -7.89 1.51
C GLY A 12 11.39 -8.25 1.68
N ARG A 13 11.05 -9.54 1.81
CA ARG A 13 9.68 -10.00 2.05
C ARG A 13 9.15 -9.53 3.39
N GLN A 14 9.97 -9.58 4.45
CA GLN A 14 9.58 -9.10 5.77
C GLN A 14 9.28 -7.61 5.75
N ARG A 15 10.11 -6.80 5.11
CA ARG A 15 9.89 -5.36 4.96
C ARG A 15 8.62 -5.05 4.19
N GLY A 16 8.32 -5.83 3.15
CA GLY A 16 7.08 -5.70 2.40
C GLY A 16 5.85 -5.94 3.27
N LYS A 17 5.88 -6.99 4.06
CA LYS A 17 4.79 -7.31 5.00
C LYS A 17 4.65 -6.26 6.09
N GLU A 18 5.74 -5.73 6.60
CA GLU A 18 5.74 -4.67 7.60
C GLU A 18 5.10 -3.39 7.06
N ARG A 19 5.41 -3.02 5.80
CA ARG A 19 4.79 -1.87 5.15
C ARG A 19 3.29 -2.09 4.96
N GLU A 20 2.87 -3.26 4.53
CA GLU A 20 1.45 -3.59 4.39
C GLU A 20 0.72 -3.51 5.73
N ARG A 21 1.32 -4.01 6.80
CA ARG A 21 0.75 -3.92 8.16
C ARG A 21 0.64 -2.48 8.63
N ALA A 22 1.65 -1.67 8.34
CA ALA A 22 1.64 -0.26 8.71
C ALA A 22 0.52 0.50 7.99
N VAL A 23 0.32 0.24 6.71
CA VAL A 23 -0.78 0.85 5.94
C VAL A 23 -2.13 0.33 6.41
N ASP A 24 -2.24 -0.96 6.69
CA ASP A 24 -3.46 -1.58 7.23
C ASP A 24 -3.86 -0.90 8.55
N LYS A 25 -2.90 -0.71 9.45
CA LYS A 25 -3.12 -0.03 10.72
C LYS A 25 -3.52 1.44 10.52
N ALA A 26 -2.87 2.14 9.60
CA ALA A 26 -3.21 3.53 9.28
C ALA A 26 -4.63 3.65 8.75
N LEU A 27 -5.03 2.76 7.84
CA LEU A 27 -6.38 2.72 7.29
C LEU A 27 -7.42 2.38 8.35
N ALA A 28 -7.10 1.47 9.27
CA ALA A 28 -8.00 1.12 10.39
C ALA A 28 -8.23 2.33 11.30
N GLU A 29 -7.18 3.10 11.61
CA GLU A 29 -7.30 4.32 12.42
C GLU A 29 -8.10 5.39 11.68
N MET A 30 -7.91 5.55 10.36
CA MET A 30 -8.66 6.49 9.55
C MET A 30 -10.14 6.11 9.47
N LYS A 31 -10.45 4.82 9.42
CA LYS A 31 -11.82 4.32 9.48
C LYS A 31 -12.46 4.64 10.83
N ASP A 32 -11.74 4.39 11.93
CA ASP A 32 -12.22 4.65 13.27
C ASP A 32 -12.48 6.14 13.52
N SER A 33 -11.67 7.01 12.92
CA SER A 33 -11.83 8.47 13.05
C SER A 33 -12.87 9.05 12.07
N GLY A 34 -13.43 8.24 11.17
CA GLY A 34 -14.44 8.68 10.22
C GLY A 34 -13.88 9.35 8.95
N GLU A 35 -12.59 9.27 8.71
CA GLU A 35 -11.99 9.85 7.50
C GLU A 35 -12.30 9.04 6.25
N ILE A 36 -12.51 7.72 6.42
CA ILE A 36 -12.95 6.81 5.35
C ILE A 36 -14.10 5.95 5.88
N VAL A 37 -14.90 5.40 4.98
CA VAL A 37 -15.99 4.50 5.36
C VAL A 37 -15.45 3.13 5.75
N SER A 38 -14.59 2.57 4.91
CA SER A 38 -14.00 1.26 5.12
C SER A 38 -12.82 1.04 4.18
N PHE A 39 -12.19 -0.09 4.31
CA PHE A 39 -11.14 -0.53 3.40
C PHE A 39 -11.05 -2.05 3.46
N TYR A 40 -10.42 -2.65 2.47
CA TYR A 40 -10.12 -4.08 2.51
C TYR A 40 -8.83 -4.37 1.75
N LYS A 41 -8.14 -5.42 2.19
CA LYS A 41 -6.97 -5.94 1.51
C LYS A 41 -7.45 -6.80 0.33
N THR A 42 -6.80 -6.64 -0.81
CA THR A 42 -7.17 -7.41 -2.00
C THR A 42 -6.67 -8.85 -1.90
N ASN A 43 -7.31 -9.73 -2.68
CA ASN A 43 -6.86 -11.10 -2.78
C ASN A 43 -5.63 -11.21 -3.71
N TYR A 44 -5.02 -12.40 -3.74
CA TYR A 44 -3.85 -12.67 -4.55
C TYR A 44 -4.01 -12.32 -6.04
N TRP A 45 -5.16 -12.63 -6.60
CA TRP A 45 -5.42 -12.38 -8.04
C TRP A 45 -5.51 -10.90 -8.36
N ALA A 46 -6.20 -10.13 -7.54
CA ALA A 46 -6.31 -8.68 -7.73
C ALA A 46 -4.94 -8.02 -7.58
N ASP A 47 -4.13 -8.43 -6.61
CA ASP A 47 -2.77 -7.92 -6.41
C ASP A 47 -1.88 -8.25 -7.61
N LYS A 48 -1.87 -9.50 -8.05
CA LYS A 48 -0.97 -9.96 -9.10
C LYS A 48 -1.37 -9.48 -10.49
N LEU A 49 -2.65 -9.46 -10.81
CA LEU A 49 -3.15 -9.08 -12.14
C LEU A 49 -3.49 -7.60 -12.26
N GLY A 50 -3.92 -6.97 -11.18
CA GLY A 50 -4.35 -5.58 -11.16
C GLY A 50 -3.40 -4.62 -10.45
N GLY A 51 -2.34 -5.12 -9.81
CA GLY A 51 -1.40 -4.28 -9.08
C GLY A 51 -2.02 -3.54 -7.90
N ILE A 52 -3.00 -4.16 -7.23
CA ILE A 52 -3.77 -3.54 -6.14
C ILE A 52 -3.48 -4.26 -4.84
N ASP A 53 -3.01 -3.53 -3.81
CA ASP A 53 -2.81 -4.07 -2.46
C ASP A 53 -4.03 -3.86 -1.58
N PHE A 54 -4.64 -2.68 -1.65
CA PHE A 54 -5.80 -2.30 -0.85
C PHE A 54 -6.84 -1.58 -1.70
N VAL A 55 -8.08 -1.65 -1.26
CA VAL A 55 -9.15 -0.79 -1.79
C VAL A 55 -9.69 0.03 -0.62
N VAL A 56 -9.73 1.35 -0.77
CA VAL A 56 -10.25 2.28 0.22
C VAL A 56 -11.61 2.78 -0.24
N ILE A 57 -12.58 2.76 0.66
CA ILE A 57 -13.93 3.28 0.37
C ILE A 57 -14.05 4.64 1.02
N ARG A 58 -14.13 5.69 0.20
CA ARG A 58 -14.27 7.08 0.64
C ARG A 58 -15.65 7.32 1.24
N ILE A 59 -15.77 8.42 1.98
CA ILE A 59 -17.04 8.82 2.62
C ILE A 59 -18.17 8.94 1.58
N GLU A 60 -17.86 9.39 0.36
CA GLU A 60 -18.83 9.50 -0.73
C GLU A 60 -19.18 8.15 -1.38
N GLY A 61 -18.54 7.08 -0.94
CA GLY A 61 -18.79 5.72 -1.43
C GLY A 61 -17.88 5.27 -2.57
N GLU A 62 -17.00 6.12 -3.05
CA GLU A 62 -16.07 5.76 -4.12
C GLU A 62 -15.02 4.76 -3.63
N LYS A 63 -14.72 3.78 -4.48
CA LYS A 63 -13.68 2.79 -4.21
C LYS A 63 -12.39 3.21 -4.89
N ILE A 64 -11.35 3.43 -4.09
CA ILE A 64 -10.04 3.85 -4.59
C ILE A 64 -9.06 2.71 -4.40
N PRO A 65 -8.57 2.08 -5.49
CA PRO A 65 -7.52 1.07 -5.38
C PRO A 65 -6.18 1.73 -5.12
N LEU A 66 -5.31 1.06 -4.36
CA LEU A 66 -3.96 1.58 -4.13
C LEU A 66 -2.94 0.45 -4.07
N GLN A 67 -1.71 0.79 -4.44
CA GLN A 67 -0.56 -0.08 -4.38
C GLN A 67 0.50 0.55 -3.49
N ILE A 68 1.20 -0.28 -2.73
CA ILE A 68 2.28 0.14 -1.84
C ILE A 68 3.61 -0.21 -2.49
N LYS A 69 4.51 0.76 -2.59
CA LYS A 69 5.86 0.56 -3.11
C LYS A 69 6.89 1.10 -2.12
N SER A 70 8.10 0.58 -2.18
CA SER A 70 9.19 1.00 -1.29
C SER A 70 10.10 2.06 -1.89
N SER A 71 9.96 2.34 -3.19
CA SER A 71 10.83 3.27 -3.90
C SER A 71 10.11 3.97 -5.03
N LEU A 72 10.66 5.13 -5.44
CA LEU A 72 10.18 5.86 -6.60
C LEU A 72 10.29 5.03 -7.88
N THR A 73 11.38 4.30 -8.05
CA THR A 73 11.58 3.42 -9.21
C THR A 73 10.46 2.39 -9.31
N GLY A 74 10.13 1.73 -8.21
CA GLY A 74 9.03 0.76 -8.15
C GLY A 74 7.69 1.41 -8.47
N ALA A 75 7.43 2.60 -7.93
CA ALA A 75 6.21 3.35 -8.19
C ALA A 75 6.07 3.74 -9.66
N LEU A 76 7.16 4.17 -10.29
CA LEU A 76 7.15 4.53 -11.71
C LEU A 76 6.91 3.32 -12.62
N LYS A 77 7.49 2.18 -12.31
CA LYS A 77 7.24 0.93 -13.05
C LYS A 77 5.79 0.50 -12.90
N HIS A 78 5.23 0.60 -11.71
CA HIS A 78 3.83 0.29 -11.44
C HIS A 78 2.91 1.21 -12.24
N ARG A 79 3.20 2.51 -12.28
CA ARG A 79 2.41 3.51 -13.00
C ARG A 79 2.33 3.23 -14.49
N LYS A 80 3.41 2.75 -15.09
CA LYS A 80 3.42 2.35 -16.50
C LYS A 80 2.51 1.15 -16.77
N LYS A 81 2.54 0.18 -15.86
CA LYS A 81 1.78 -1.07 -16.00
C LYS A 81 0.31 -0.91 -15.60
N PHE A 82 0.05 -0.12 -14.56
CA PHE A 82 -1.30 0.08 -13.99
C PHE A 82 -1.56 1.57 -13.78
N PRO A 83 -1.78 2.35 -14.88
CA PRO A 83 -1.90 3.81 -14.76
C PRO A 83 -3.10 4.29 -13.95
N ASP A 84 -4.14 3.47 -13.81
CA ASP A 84 -5.35 3.82 -13.06
C ASP A 84 -5.28 3.46 -11.58
N VAL A 85 -4.20 2.81 -11.15
CA VAL A 85 -4.01 2.42 -9.75
C VAL A 85 -2.88 3.26 -9.15
N PRO A 86 -3.20 4.21 -8.25
CA PRO A 86 -2.17 5.03 -7.63
C PRO A 86 -1.24 4.20 -6.74
N ALA A 87 0.03 4.55 -6.74
CA ALA A 87 1.03 3.94 -5.89
C ALA A 87 1.48 4.94 -4.83
N ILE A 88 1.53 4.50 -3.57
CA ILE A 88 2.12 5.29 -2.49
C ILE A 88 3.47 4.70 -2.11
N ILE A 89 4.44 5.57 -1.87
CA ILE A 89 5.79 5.17 -1.51
C ILE A 89 5.90 5.21 0.01
N ILE A 90 6.06 4.03 0.62
CA ILE A 90 6.17 3.89 2.07
C ILE A 90 7.56 3.35 2.42
N GLY A 91 8.31 4.11 3.20
CA GLY A 91 9.58 3.68 3.78
C GLY A 91 9.42 3.39 5.26
N VAL A 92 10.47 3.68 6.03
CA VAL A 92 10.40 3.63 7.50
C VAL A 92 9.85 4.99 7.96
N GLU A 93 8.55 5.03 8.22
CA GLU A 93 7.83 6.28 8.53
C GLU A 93 6.93 6.09 9.75
N ASP A 94 6.60 7.21 10.41
CA ASP A 94 5.62 7.17 11.49
C ASP A 94 4.18 7.08 10.93
N MET A 95 3.25 6.81 11.80
CA MET A 95 1.83 6.62 11.45
C MET A 95 1.23 7.86 10.80
N GLU A 96 1.53 9.05 11.32
CA GLU A 96 0.99 10.29 10.79
C GLU A 96 1.48 10.58 9.37
N SER A 97 2.74 10.28 9.08
CA SER A 97 3.29 10.42 7.74
C SER A 97 2.59 9.50 6.73
N ILE A 98 2.32 8.26 7.13
CA ILE A 98 1.60 7.29 6.30
C ILE A 98 0.17 7.78 6.02
N LYS A 99 -0.54 8.24 7.05
CA LYS A 99 -1.89 8.80 6.92
C LYS A 99 -1.93 10.00 5.97
N GLU A 100 -0.94 10.89 6.08
CA GLU A 100 -0.85 12.06 5.19
C GLU A 100 -0.70 11.66 3.72
N LYS A 101 0.11 10.65 3.44
CA LYS A 101 0.28 10.13 2.07
C LYS A 101 -1.04 9.56 1.54
N ILE A 102 -1.76 8.83 2.38
CA ILE A 102 -3.08 8.28 2.02
C ILE A 102 -4.08 9.42 1.77
N ARG A 103 -4.12 10.42 2.65
CA ARG A 103 -5.02 11.58 2.50
C ARG A 103 -4.77 12.32 1.18
N LYS A 104 -3.51 12.54 0.82
CA LYS A 104 -3.16 13.19 -0.45
C LYS A 104 -3.64 12.38 -1.65
N MET A 105 -3.54 11.07 -1.57
CA MET A 105 -4.02 10.19 -2.63
C MET A 105 -5.54 10.27 -2.76
N LEU A 106 -6.25 10.39 -1.64
CA LEU A 106 -7.72 10.44 -1.62
C LEU A 106 -8.32 11.81 -1.95
N SER A 107 -7.51 12.85 -1.92
CA SER A 107 -8.00 14.22 -2.17
C SER A 107 -8.23 14.52 -3.64
#